data_dceec87f94ac9ed616b376cbdc57172b
#
_entry.id   dceec87f94ac9ed616b376cbdc57172b
#
_cell.length_a   1.000
_cell.length_b   1.000
_cell.length_c   1.000
_cell.angle_alpha   90.00
_cell.angle_beta   90.00
_cell.angle_gamma   90.00
#
_symmetry.space_group_name_H-M   'P 1'
#
loop_
_entity.id
_entity.type
_entity.pdbx_description
1 polymer ?
#
loop_
_entity_poly.entity_id
_entity_poly.type
_entity_poly.pdbx_seq_one_letter_code
_entity_poly.pdbx_strand_id
1 'polypeptide(L)'
;MPSRKRTSVAASVSVGPLAEPDLDRADEIFRVAFGTFLGVPEPETFFETADYVRTRWAADPHAAFAATVEGEVVGSNFAADWGSVGYFGPLTVRPDLWDQGIGRHLMEPVMACFDTWENRHLGLFTFSHSPKHLELYRRYGFWPRFLTAIMKKQVAVSAGVPGRVLYGELTAAERPEALNLSRALTESVYDGLSLDREIMATQAQGLGETILLEGSDSDLDGLAVCHCGAGSEAGQDVCFVKFGAVRPGPDAADRFERLLTACEQLATEKGLGQLDAGVNLARQDAYRRMVDRGFRTWLQGVTMHKPNEPGYSHSDAYVIDDWR
;
A
#
# COMPACT_ATOMS: atom_id res chain seq x y z
N MET A 1 28.06 -40.14 -16.23
CA MET A 1 27.24 -39.00 -16.64
C MET A 1 27.86 -37.74 -16.10
N PRO A 2 28.24 -36.75 -16.94
CA PRO A 2 28.89 -35.54 -16.42
C PRO A 2 27.88 -34.67 -15.69
N SER A 3 28.19 -34.31 -14.43
CA SER A 3 27.49 -33.33 -13.60
C SER A 3 27.49 -31.98 -14.32
N ARG A 4 26.33 -31.51 -14.79
CA ARG A 4 26.15 -30.13 -15.21
C ARG A 4 26.36 -29.26 -13.98
N LYS A 5 27.48 -28.52 -13.92
CA LYS A 5 27.67 -27.40 -12.99
C LYS A 5 26.51 -26.44 -13.20
N ARG A 6 25.60 -26.33 -12.23
CA ARG A 6 24.65 -25.21 -12.15
C ARG A 6 25.51 -23.96 -11.99
N THR A 7 25.69 -23.22 -13.05
CA THR A 7 26.27 -21.87 -12.99
C THR A 7 25.29 -21.07 -12.12
N SER A 8 25.77 -20.49 -11.02
CA SER A 8 24.94 -19.70 -10.12
C SER A 8 24.42 -18.48 -10.89
N VAL A 9 23.13 -18.40 -11.13
CA VAL A 9 22.46 -17.25 -11.78
C VAL A 9 22.72 -15.96 -11.01
N ALA A 10 22.97 -16.04 -9.70
CA ALA A 10 23.37 -14.91 -8.85
C ALA A 10 24.62 -14.14 -9.36
N ALA A 11 25.46 -14.76 -10.19
CA ALA A 11 26.66 -14.11 -10.74
C ALA A 11 26.37 -13.24 -11.98
N SER A 12 25.13 -13.24 -12.52
CA SER A 12 24.72 -12.50 -13.72
C SER A 12 23.54 -11.54 -13.48
N VAL A 13 23.10 -11.38 -12.22
CA VAL A 13 21.99 -10.45 -11.89
C VAL A 13 22.51 -9.03 -11.89
N SER A 14 21.86 -8.16 -12.66
CA SER A 14 21.99 -6.70 -12.53
C SER A 14 20.68 -6.08 -12.03
N VAL A 15 20.76 -4.98 -11.29
CA VAL A 15 19.60 -4.24 -10.80
C VAL A 15 19.75 -2.78 -11.22
N GLY A 16 18.68 -2.19 -11.73
CA GLY A 16 18.59 -0.81 -12.16
C GLY A 16 17.15 -0.31 -12.13
N PRO A 17 16.92 0.95 -12.54
CA PRO A 17 15.57 1.48 -12.69
C PRO A 17 14.71 0.61 -13.59
N LEU A 18 13.44 0.40 -13.22
CA LEU A 18 12.46 -0.26 -14.08
C LEU A 18 12.08 0.70 -15.22
N ALA A 19 12.35 0.29 -16.46
CA ALA A 19 12.03 1.09 -17.63
C ALA A 19 10.57 0.91 -18.07
N GLU A 20 9.97 1.96 -18.64
CA GLU A 20 8.58 1.94 -19.11
C GLU A 20 8.26 0.76 -20.07
N PRO A 21 9.12 0.42 -21.05
CA PRO A 21 8.87 -0.73 -21.93
C PRO A 21 8.82 -2.09 -21.23
N ASP A 22 9.34 -2.18 -19.99
CA ASP A 22 9.43 -3.42 -19.22
C ASP A 22 8.24 -3.61 -18.25
N LEU A 23 7.32 -2.64 -18.18
CA LEU A 23 6.20 -2.66 -17.23
C LEU A 23 5.28 -3.87 -17.43
N ASP A 24 4.98 -4.22 -18.69
CA ASP A 24 4.16 -5.40 -19.00
C ASP A 24 4.80 -6.68 -18.46
N ARG A 25 6.12 -6.81 -18.64
CA ARG A 25 6.87 -7.95 -18.13
C ARG A 25 6.93 -8.00 -16.61
N ALA A 26 7.12 -6.85 -15.99
CA ALA A 26 7.11 -6.75 -14.52
C ALA A 26 5.73 -7.10 -13.93
N ASP A 27 4.63 -6.68 -14.57
CA ASP A 27 3.27 -7.01 -14.16
C ASP A 27 2.97 -8.51 -14.33
N GLU A 28 3.36 -9.12 -15.44
CA GLU A 28 3.26 -10.58 -15.63
C GLU A 28 3.99 -11.34 -14.51
N ILE A 29 5.22 -10.94 -14.19
CA ILE A 29 6.00 -11.55 -13.10
C ILE A 29 5.31 -11.34 -11.75
N PHE A 30 4.75 -10.15 -11.48
CA PHE A 30 3.99 -9.87 -10.26
C PHE A 30 2.84 -10.87 -10.09
N ARG A 31 2.00 -11.04 -11.11
CA ARG A 31 0.85 -11.93 -11.07
C ARG A 31 1.28 -13.38 -10.86
N VAL A 32 2.19 -13.87 -11.68
CA VAL A 32 2.66 -15.26 -11.62
C VAL A 32 3.37 -15.55 -10.29
N ALA A 33 4.17 -14.62 -9.77
CA ALA A 33 4.88 -14.82 -8.50
C ALA A 33 3.91 -14.92 -7.31
N PHE A 34 2.97 -13.99 -7.18
CA PHE A 34 1.99 -14.01 -6.09
C PHE A 34 0.98 -15.15 -6.25
N GLY A 35 0.46 -15.37 -7.46
CA GLY A 35 -0.48 -16.46 -7.75
C GLY A 35 0.13 -17.83 -7.45
N THR A 36 1.39 -18.06 -7.87
CA THR A 36 2.13 -19.29 -7.55
C THR A 36 2.35 -19.45 -6.05
N PHE A 37 2.75 -18.38 -5.35
CA PHE A 37 3.00 -18.42 -3.91
C PHE A 37 1.73 -18.73 -3.12
N LEU A 38 0.59 -18.18 -3.53
CA LEU A 38 -0.71 -18.38 -2.89
C LEU A 38 -1.42 -19.66 -3.37
N GLY A 39 -0.87 -20.37 -4.35
CA GLY A 39 -1.44 -21.60 -4.88
C GLY A 39 -2.72 -21.38 -5.70
N VAL A 40 -2.82 -20.23 -6.37
CA VAL A 40 -3.93 -19.94 -7.30
C VAL A 40 -3.83 -20.90 -8.49
N PRO A 41 -4.93 -21.52 -8.95
CA PRO A 41 -4.90 -22.49 -10.04
C PRO A 41 -4.33 -21.95 -11.35
N GLU A 42 -4.63 -20.69 -11.67
CA GLU A 42 -4.13 -19.96 -12.84
C GLU A 42 -3.36 -18.70 -12.34
N PRO A 43 -2.07 -18.85 -11.98
CA PRO A 43 -1.30 -17.78 -11.33
C PRO A 43 -1.25 -16.45 -12.09
N GLU A 44 -1.27 -16.51 -13.42
CA GLU A 44 -1.29 -15.35 -14.32
C GLU A 44 -2.53 -14.47 -14.18
N THR A 45 -3.62 -15.03 -13.67
CA THR A 45 -4.89 -14.28 -13.45
C THR A 45 -4.96 -13.59 -12.08
N PHE A 46 -3.92 -13.75 -11.24
CA PHE A 46 -3.90 -13.15 -9.92
C PHE A 46 -4.02 -11.62 -10.00
N PHE A 47 -5.04 -11.08 -9.33
CA PHE A 47 -5.36 -9.65 -9.37
C PHE A 47 -5.51 -9.08 -10.80
N GLU A 48 -6.11 -9.85 -11.71
CA GLU A 48 -6.19 -9.57 -13.15
C GLU A 48 -6.56 -8.12 -13.52
N THR A 49 -7.41 -7.48 -12.76
CA THR A 49 -7.89 -6.12 -13.03
C THR A 49 -7.26 -5.04 -12.15
N ALA A 50 -6.45 -5.43 -11.15
CA ALA A 50 -5.67 -4.50 -10.34
C ALA A 50 -4.31 -4.24 -10.97
N ASP A 51 -3.81 -3.02 -10.86
CA ASP A 51 -2.51 -2.63 -11.41
C ASP A 51 -1.62 -2.02 -10.32
N TYR A 52 -0.73 -2.82 -9.76
CA TYR A 52 0.26 -2.38 -8.77
C TYR A 52 1.54 -1.87 -9.43
N VAL A 53 1.91 -2.44 -10.57
CA VAL A 53 3.20 -2.16 -11.20
C VAL A 53 3.20 -0.79 -11.87
N ARG A 54 2.22 -0.52 -12.74
CA ARG A 54 2.16 0.75 -13.47
C ARG A 54 1.80 1.91 -12.57
N THR A 55 0.87 1.70 -11.61
CA THR A 55 0.44 2.75 -10.69
C THR A 55 1.59 3.22 -9.80
N ARG A 56 2.39 2.29 -9.27
CA ARG A 56 3.56 2.63 -8.42
C ARG A 56 4.72 3.19 -9.23
N TRP A 57 4.95 2.66 -10.43
CA TRP A 57 5.96 3.23 -11.34
C TRP A 57 5.59 4.65 -11.72
N ALA A 58 4.34 4.93 -12.09
CA ALA A 58 3.91 6.27 -12.48
C ALA A 58 3.87 7.26 -11.31
N ALA A 59 3.71 6.78 -10.06
CA ALA A 59 3.82 7.62 -8.87
C ALA A 59 5.25 8.13 -8.64
N ASP A 60 6.26 7.26 -8.80
CA ASP A 60 7.68 7.63 -8.74
C ASP A 60 8.55 6.63 -9.55
N PRO A 61 8.86 6.92 -10.84
CA PRO A 61 9.70 6.05 -11.66
C PRO A 61 11.14 5.87 -11.12
N HIS A 62 11.63 6.82 -10.30
CA HIS A 62 12.96 6.73 -9.70
C HIS A 62 13.01 5.80 -8.48
N ALA A 63 11.87 5.43 -7.95
CA ALA A 63 11.71 4.50 -6.82
C ALA A 63 11.25 3.09 -7.26
N ALA A 64 11.24 2.82 -8.55
CA ALA A 64 10.86 1.55 -9.16
C ALA A 64 12.11 0.86 -9.75
N PHE A 65 12.36 -0.39 -9.35
CA PHE A 65 13.57 -1.12 -9.70
C PHE A 65 13.25 -2.47 -10.33
N ALA A 66 14.07 -2.86 -11.31
CA ALA A 66 14.04 -4.18 -11.95
C ALA A 66 15.35 -4.93 -11.73
N ALA A 67 15.23 -6.23 -11.50
CA ALA A 67 16.34 -7.17 -11.63
C ALA A 67 16.33 -7.80 -13.03
N THR A 68 17.48 -7.87 -13.68
CA THR A 68 17.63 -8.48 -14.99
C THR A 68 18.68 -9.60 -14.96
N VAL A 69 18.44 -10.65 -15.74
CA VAL A 69 19.37 -11.74 -16.01
C VAL A 69 19.47 -11.89 -17.52
N GLU A 70 20.68 -11.84 -18.10
CA GLU A 70 20.90 -11.90 -19.53
C GLU A 70 20.08 -10.88 -20.35
N GLY A 71 19.79 -9.71 -19.73
CA GLY A 71 19.01 -8.63 -20.35
C GLY A 71 17.48 -8.76 -20.18
N GLU A 72 16.98 -9.85 -19.62
CA GLU A 72 15.56 -10.09 -19.40
C GLU A 72 15.15 -9.69 -17.96
N VAL A 73 14.04 -8.97 -17.81
CA VAL A 73 13.46 -8.67 -16.48
C VAL A 73 12.99 -9.95 -15.82
N VAL A 74 13.46 -10.16 -14.59
CA VAL A 74 13.16 -11.35 -13.78
C VAL A 74 12.56 -11.02 -12.41
N GLY A 75 12.43 -9.76 -12.07
CA GLY A 75 11.81 -9.32 -10.83
C GLY A 75 11.77 -7.80 -10.71
N SER A 76 10.98 -7.30 -9.77
CA SER A 76 10.82 -5.86 -9.50
C SER A 76 10.58 -5.57 -8.04
N ASN A 77 10.80 -4.32 -7.63
CA ASN A 77 10.46 -3.80 -6.30
C ASN A 77 10.22 -2.28 -6.40
N PHE A 78 9.35 -1.76 -5.54
CA PHE A 78 8.92 -0.36 -5.55
C PHE A 78 8.99 0.21 -4.15
N ALA A 79 9.60 1.39 -4.00
CA ALA A 79 9.57 2.14 -2.74
C ALA A 79 8.52 3.25 -2.79
N ALA A 80 7.92 3.56 -1.66
CA ALA A 80 6.97 4.65 -1.50
C ALA A 80 7.37 5.54 -0.32
N ASP A 81 7.24 6.85 -0.53
CA ASP A 81 7.59 7.89 0.42
C ASP A 81 6.33 8.58 0.95
N TRP A 82 6.08 8.42 2.25
CA TRP A 82 5.05 9.12 3.00
C TRP A 82 5.67 10.08 4.04
N GLY A 83 6.67 10.86 3.66
CA GLY A 83 7.39 11.79 4.53
C GLY A 83 8.30 11.07 5.51
N SER A 84 8.02 11.11 6.81
CA SER A 84 8.83 10.39 7.80
C SER A 84 8.65 8.87 7.75
N VAL A 85 7.65 8.38 7.03
CA VAL A 85 7.36 6.96 6.87
C VAL A 85 7.64 6.52 5.43
N GLY A 86 8.39 5.44 5.26
CA GLY A 86 8.60 4.80 3.97
C GLY A 86 8.11 3.36 3.99
N TYR A 87 7.59 2.86 2.88
CA TYR A 87 7.31 1.44 2.74
C TYR A 87 7.69 0.95 1.34
N PHE A 88 7.75 -0.36 1.14
CA PHE A 88 8.06 -0.92 -0.16
C PHE A 88 7.24 -2.18 -0.48
N GLY A 89 7.14 -2.45 -1.74
CA GLY A 89 6.47 -3.58 -2.35
C GLY A 89 5.70 -3.14 -3.60
N PRO A 90 5.18 -4.11 -4.36
CA PRO A 90 5.44 -5.53 -4.24
C PRO A 90 6.87 -5.88 -4.66
N LEU A 91 7.59 -6.66 -3.83
CA LEU A 91 8.84 -7.29 -4.23
C LEU A 91 8.54 -8.63 -4.88
N THR A 92 8.87 -8.77 -6.13
CA THR A 92 8.59 -9.98 -6.92
C THR A 92 9.82 -10.51 -7.62
N VAL A 93 9.87 -11.83 -7.75
CA VAL A 93 10.90 -12.55 -8.54
C VAL A 93 10.20 -13.69 -9.27
N ARG A 94 10.53 -13.88 -10.52
CA ARG A 94 10.02 -14.98 -11.35
C ARG A 94 10.21 -16.34 -10.65
N PRO A 95 9.15 -17.18 -10.54
CA PRO A 95 9.15 -18.37 -9.69
C PRO A 95 10.26 -19.38 -9.96
N ASP A 96 10.66 -19.58 -11.22
CA ASP A 96 11.73 -20.49 -11.61
C ASP A 96 13.13 -20.04 -11.13
N LEU A 97 13.25 -18.78 -10.70
CA LEU A 97 14.47 -18.16 -10.17
C LEU A 97 14.43 -17.91 -8.66
N TRP A 98 13.41 -18.42 -7.96
CA TRP A 98 13.37 -18.34 -6.51
C TRP A 98 14.57 -19.02 -5.86
N ASP A 99 14.91 -18.59 -4.65
CA ASP A 99 16.03 -19.11 -3.84
C ASP A 99 17.43 -18.91 -4.43
N GLN A 100 17.55 -18.02 -5.44
CA GLN A 100 18.82 -17.65 -6.07
C GLN A 100 19.36 -16.29 -5.59
N GLY A 101 18.73 -15.67 -4.59
CA GLY A 101 19.20 -14.43 -3.97
C GLY A 101 18.79 -13.14 -4.68
N ILE A 102 18.00 -13.20 -5.77
CA ILE A 102 17.60 -12.02 -6.56
C ILE A 102 16.84 -10.99 -5.72
N GLY A 103 15.90 -11.45 -4.87
CA GLY A 103 15.16 -10.54 -3.99
C GLY A 103 16.05 -9.69 -3.09
N ARG A 104 17.23 -10.20 -2.71
CA ARG A 104 18.22 -9.45 -1.93
C ARG A 104 18.80 -8.28 -2.72
N HIS A 105 19.12 -8.48 -3.99
CA HIS A 105 19.62 -7.41 -4.86
C HIS A 105 18.57 -6.33 -5.10
N LEU A 106 17.28 -6.69 -5.18
CA LEU A 106 16.17 -5.73 -5.29
C LEU A 106 15.90 -4.93 -4.00
N MET A 107 16.37 -5.38 -2.85
CA MET A 107 16.27 -4.62 -1.59
C MET A 107 17.28 -3.47 -1.52
N GLU A 108 18.47 -3.63 -2.11
CA GLU A 108 19.57 -2.65 -1.98
C GLU A 108 19.17 -1.24 -2.46
N PRO A 109 18.64 -1.05 -3.70
CA PRO A 109 18.25 0.28 -4.16
C PRO A 109 17.03 0.86 -3.40
N VAL A 110 16.11 0.02 -2.95
CA VAL A 110 14.97 0.48 -2.13
C VAL A 110 15.46 1.01 -0.79
N MET A 111 16.42 0.35 -0.14
CA MET A 111 17.02 0.88 1.10
C MET A 111 17.75 2.20 0.85
N ALA A 112 18.42 2.36 -0.30
CA ALA A 112 19.05 3.62 -0.67
C ALA A 112 18.04 4.78 -0.90
N CYS A 113 16.85 4.48 -1.42
CA CYS A 113 15.75 5.47 -1.48
C CYS A 113 15.39 5.97 -0.09
N PHE A 114 15.16 5.06 0.86
CA PHE A 114 14.78 5.42 2.23
C PHE A 114 15.87 6.25 2.94
N ASP A 115 17.13 5.91 2.73
CA ASP A 115 18.25 6.71 3.26
C ASP A 115 18.28 8.11 2.63
N THR A 116 18.00 8.22 1.32
CA THR A 116 17.95 9.52 0.60
C THR A 116 16.76 10.38 1.03
N TRP A 117 15.60 9.77 1.30
CA TRP A 117 14.38 10.46 1.75
C TRP A 117 14.39 10.77 3.25
N GLU A 118 15.39 10.26 3.98
CA GLU A 118 15.52 10.44 5.44
C GLU A 118 14.29 9.92 6.20
N ASN A 119 13.62 8.87 5.67
CA ASN A 119 12.50 8.27 6.36
C ASN A 119 12.95 7.69 7.72
N ARG A 120 12.20 8.00 8.76
CA ARG A 120 12.51 7.59 10.15
C ARG A 120 11.86 6.26 10.53
N HIS A 121 10.77 5.91 9.89
CA HIS A 121 10.03 4.68 10.13
C HIS A 121 9.74 3.97 8.81
N LEU A 122 10.23 2.74 8.68
CA LEU A 122 10.10 1.95 7.47
C LEU A 122 9.20 0.76 7.70
N GLY A 123 8.41 0.42 6.69
CA GLY A 123 7.46 -0.68 6.75
C GLY A 123 7.39 -1.52 5.48
N LEU A 124 6.82 -2.69 5.65
CA LEU A 124 6.41 -3.58 4.57
C LEU A 124 5.29 -4.50 5.07
N PHE A 125 4.51 -5.04 4.14
CA PHE A 125 3.59 -6.14 4.41
C PHE A 125 4.13 -7.45 3.82
N THR A 126 4.03 -8.56 4.55
CA THR A 126 4.42 -9.87 4.04
C THR A 126 3.58 -11.01 4.64
N PHE A 127 3.74 -12.20 4.09
CA PHE A 127 3.03 -13.41 4.53
C PHE A 127 3.66 -13.97 5.81
N SER A 128 2.90 -13.97 6.90
CA SER A 128 3.34 -14.41 8.23
C SER A 128 3.78 -15.89 8.28
N HIS A 129 3.28 -16.71 7.35
CA HIS A 129 3.60 -18.14 7.24
C HIS A 129 4.81 -18.44 6.33
N SER A 130 5.52 -17.42 5.83
CA SER A 130 6.69 -17.59 4.98
C SER A 130 7.99 -17.28 5.73
N PRO A 131 8.68 -18.29 6.32
CA PRO A 131 9.95 -18.08 7.00
C PRO A 131 11.01 -17.41 6.13
N LYS A 132 11.02 -17.73 4.85
CA LYS A 132 11.98 -17.21 3.86
C LYS A 132 11.80 -15.70 3.64
N HIS A 133 10.56 -15.19 3.55
CA HIS A 133 10.29 -13.76 3.44
C HIS A 133 10.68 -13.02 4.73
N LEU A 134 10.27 -13.56 5.89
CA LEU A 134 10.64 -12.99 7.19
C LEU A 134 12.16 -12.89 7.36
N GLU A 135 12.89 -13.94 6.98
CA GLU A 135 14.37 -13.97 7.08
C GLU A 135 15.01 -12.97 6.10
N LEU A 136 14.50 -12.83 4.88
CA LEU A 136 14.97 -11.83 3.92
C LEU A 136 14.92 -10.43 4.55
N TYR A 137 13.75 -10.01 5.04
CA TYR A 137 13.57 -8.65 5.55
C TYR A 137 14.27 -8.41 6.88
N ARG A 138 14.41 -9.43 7.73
CA ARG A 138 15.19 -9.33 8.98
C ARG A 138 16.66 -8.98 8.74
N ARG A 139 17.25 -9.42 7.62
CA ARG A 139 18.64 -9.07 7.24
C ARG A 139 18.82 -7.58 6.97
N TYR A 140 17.75 -6.87 6.62
CA TYR A 140 17.72 -5.43 6.42
C TYR A 140 17.26 -4.66 7.66
N GLY A 141 17.07 -5.35 8.79
CA GLY A 141 16.71 -4.75 10.07
C GLY A 141 15.20 -4.59 10.29
N PHE A 142 14.35 -5.16 9.42
CA PHE A 142 12.91 -5.18 9.64
C PHE A 142 12.51 -6.28 10.61
N TRP A 143 11.60 -5.96 11.52
CA TRP A 143 11.08 -6.88 12.52
C TRP A 143 9.56 -7.04 12.41
N PRO A 144 9.02 -8.29 12.49
CA PRO A 144 7.58 -8.49 12.48
C PRO A 144 6.95 -7.87 13.73
N ARG A 145 5.89 -7.10 13.50
CA ARG A 145 5.25 -6.36 14.60
C ARG A 145 3.79 -6.76 14.62
N PHE A 146 2.90 -6.97 14.50
CA PHE A 146 1.53 -7.42 14.61
C PHE A 146 1.02 -8.01 13.28
N LEU A 147 0.08 -8.91 13.40
CA LEU A 147 -0.71 -9.33 12.25
C LEU A 147 -1.46 -8.13 11.68
N THR A 148 -1.61 -8.14 10.37
CA THR A 148 -2.36 -7.13 9.64
C THR A 148 -3.45 -7.83 8.87
N ALA A 149 -4.69 -7.39 9.09
CA ALA A 149 -5.87 -7.94 8.45
C ALA A 149 -6.16 -7.16 7.17
N ILE A 150 -6.19 -7.86 6.05
CA ILE A 150 -6.77 -7.37 4.80
C ILE A 150 -8.24 -7.73 4.85
N MET A 151 -9.09 -6.70 4.87
CA MET A 151 -10.52 -6.84 5.12
C MET A 151 -11.33 -6.34 3.92
N LYS A 152 -12.50 -6.93 3.75
CA LYS A 152 -13.46 -6.53 2.73
C LYS A 152 -14.87 -6.49 3.30
N LYS A 153 -15.72 -5.65 2.67
CA LYS A 153 -17.12 -5.49 2.99
C LYS A 153 -17.91 -5.27 1.71
N GLN A 154 -19.09 -5.87 1.58
CA GLN A 154 -20.03 -5.50 0.54
C GLN A 154 -20.60 -4.12 0.84
N VAL A 155 -20.62 -3.27 -0.17
CA VAL A 155 -21.12 -1.90 -0.04
C VAL A 155 -22.64 -1.91 0.03
N ALA A 156 -23.20 -1.22 1.01
CA ALA A 156 -24.61 -0.92 1.09
C ALA A 156 -24.83 0.57 0.82
N VAL A 157 -26.01 0.93 0.34
CA VAL A 157 -26.36 2.34 0.13
C VAL A 157 -26.16 3.09 1.43
N SER A 158 -25.28 4.09 1.42
CA SER A 158 -24.91 4.88 2.58
C SER A 158 -25.58 6.25 2.54
N ALA A 159 -25.89 6.79 3.73
CA ALA A 159 -26.34 8.16 3.87
C ALA A 159 -25.19 9.14 3.58
N GLY A 160 -25.53 10.33 3.08
CA GLY A 160 -24.54 11.38 2.86
C GLY A 160 -23.83 11.79 4.15
N VAL A 161 -22.54 12.06 4.07
CA VAL A 161 -21.71 12.52 5.19
C VAL A 161 -21.55 14.04 5.11
N PRO A 162 -22.06 14.81 6.09
CA PRO A 162 -21.86 16.26 6.11
C PRO A 162 -20.36 16.62 6.20
N GLY A 163 -19.95 17.68 5.47
CA GLY A 163 -18.56 18.13 5.45
C GLY A 163 -17.61 17.19 4.72
N ARG A 164 -18.12 16.28 3.87
CA ARG A 164 -17.29 15.49 2.97
C ARG A 164 -16.95 16.30 1.73
N VAL A 165 -15.67 16.47 1.46
CA VAL A 165 -15.12 17.10 0.25
C VAL A 165 -14.28 16.07 -0.50
N LEU A 166 -14.33 16.09 -1.83
CA LEU A 166 -13.47 15.26 -2.69
C LEU A 166 -12.35 16.14 -3.26
N TYR A 167 -11.11 15.68 -3.11
CA TYR A 167 -9.95 16.43 -3.58
C TYR A 167 -9.99 16.67 -5.10
N GLY A 168 -10.54 15.72 -5.87
CA GLY A 168 -10.70 15.85 -7.30
C GLY A 168 -11.67 16.96 -7.73
N GLU A 169 -12.64 17.32 -6.88
CA GLU A 169 -13.63 18.39 -7.12
C GLU A 169 -13.07 19.79 -6.80
N LEU A 170 -11.95 19.87 -6.08
CA LEU A 170 -11.31 21.15 -5.74
C LEU A 170 -10.70 21.81 -6.96
N THR A 171 -10.81 23.12 -7.02
CA THR A 171 -10.10 23.94 -8.01
C THR A 171 -8.59 23.92 -7.78
N ALA A 172 -7.83 24.26 -8.80
CA ALA A 172 -6.36 24.35 -8.70
C ALA A 172 -5.88 25.33 -7.61
N ALA A 173 -6.69 26.35 -7.28
CA ALA A 173 -6.38 27.32 -6.22
C ALA A 173 -6.62 26.77 -4.81
N GLU A 174 -7.56 25.83 -4.64
CA GLU A 174 -7.92 25.24 -3.34
C GLU A 174 -7.01 24.05 -2.96
N ARG A 175 -6.47 23.34 -3.95
CA ARG A 175 -5.66 22.13 -3.72
C ARG A 175 -4.44 22.33 -2.81
N PRO A 176 -3.66 23.41 -2.90
CA PRO A 176 -2.53 23.63 -2.00
C PRO A 176 -2.95 23.68 -0.52
N GLU A 177 -4.06 24.34 -0.22
CA GLU A 177 -4.59 24.43 1.15
C GLU A 177 -5.09 23.06 1.61
N ALA A 178 -5.79 22.32 0.77
CA ALA A 178 -6.23 20.95 1.06
C ALA A 178 -5.05 20.01 1.39
N LEU A 179 -3.91 20.14 0.69
CA LEU A 179 -2.69 19.39 1.00
C LEU A 179 -2.09 19.82 2.35
N ASN A 180 -2.05 21.13 2.65
CA ASN A 180 -1.59 21.62 3.95
C ASN A 180 -2.42 21.07 5.10
N LEU A 181 -3.74 21.10 4.97
CA LEU A 181 -4.66 20.55 5.96
C LEU A 181 -4.52 19.02 6.10
N SER A 182 -4.34 18.33 4.98
CA SER A 182 -4.07 16.87 4.97
C SER A 182 -2.79 16.54 5.70
N ARG A 183 -1.73 17.31 5.47
CA ARG A 183 -0.44 17.15 6.16
C ARG A 183 -0.58 17.43 7.66
N ALA A 184 -1.25 18.51 8.05
CA ALA A 184 -1.49 18.81 9.46
C ALA A 184 -2.27 17.70 10.18
N LEU A 185 -3.22 17.02 9.49
CA LEU A 185 -3.90 15.87 10.03
C LEU A 185 -2.95 14.67 10.18
N THR A 186 -2.20 14.31 9.14
CA THR A 186 -1.32 13.14 9.18
C THR A 186 -0.16 13.33 10.16
N GLU A 187 0.39 14.52 10.29
CA GLU A 187 1.37 14.88 11.32
C GLU A 187 0.81 14.72 12.74
N SER A 188 -0.48 14.98 12.95
CA SER A 188 -1.13 14.73 14.25
C SER A 188 -1.23 13.24 14.61
N VAL A 189 -1.18 12.36 13.61
CA VAL A 189 -1.15 10.89 13.78
C VAL A 189 0.27 10.41 14.03
N TYR A 190 1.24 10.90 13.26
CA TYR A 190 2.64 10.55 13.40
C TYR A 190 3.53 11.67 12.83
N ASP A 191 4.49 12.13 13.62
CA ASP A 191 5.35 13.27 13.30
C ASP A 191 6.05 13.11 11.95
N GLY A 192 5.81 14.05 11.02
CA GLY A 192 6.33 14.09 9.66
C GLY A 192 5.65 13.12 8.68
N LEU A 193 4.60 12.41 9.05
CA LEU A 193 3.80 11.61 8.10
C LEU A 193 3.09 12.54 7.10
N SER A 194 3.30 12.31 5.81
CA SER A 194 2.68 13.08 4.73
C SER A 194 2.20 12.18 3.60
N LEU A 195 0.96 12.34 3.21
CA LEU A 195 0.34 11.62 2.08
C LEU A 195 0.27 12.46 0.80
N ASP A 196 0.95 13.61 0.74
CA ASP A 196 0.88 14.53 -0.39
C ASP A 196 1.17 13.85 -1.72
N ARG A 197 2.25 13.05 -1.79
CA ARG A 197 2.62 12.32 -3.01
C ARG A 197 1.54 11.32 -3.43
N GLU A 198 0.95 10.63 -2.47
CA GLU A 198 -0.10 9.64 -2.73
C GLU A 198 -1.40 10.30 -3.21
N ILE A 199 -1.80 11.41 -2.57
CA ILE A 199 -2.97 12.22 -2.97
C ILE A 199 -2.79 12.74 -4.40
N MET A 200 -1.63 13.33 -4.68
CA MET A 200 -1.32 13.86 -6.01
C MET A 200 -1.24 12.75 -7.07
N ALA A 201 -0.62 11.62 -6.77
CA ALA A 201 -0.51 10.49 -7.68
C ALA A 201 -1.89 9.88 -8.00
N THR A 202 -2.73 9.69 -6.98
CA THR A 202 -4.12 9.20 -7.14
C THR A 202 -4.91 10.11 -8.08
N GLN A 203 -4.81 11.42 -7.88
CA GLN A 203 -5.50 12.41 -8.73
C GLN A 203 -4.92 12.45 -10.15
N ALA A 204 -3.60 12.52 -10.29
CA ALA A 204 -2.94 12.70 -11.59
C ALA A 204 -3.15 11.49 -12.52
N GLN A 205 -3.19 10.30 -11.94
CA GLN A 205 -3.38 9.05 -12.68
C GLN A 205 -4.86 8.66 -12.83
N GLY A 206 -5.79 9.35 -12.16
CA GLY A 206 -7.22 8.99 -12.17
C GLY A 206 -7.52 7.66 -11.49
N LEU A 207 -6.74 7.27 -10.47
CA LEU A 207 -6.85 5.96 -9.81
C LEU A 207 -8.06 5.85 -8.89
N GLY A 208 -8.66 6.95 -8.51
CA GLY A 208 -9.76 6.99 -7.56
C GLY A 208 -10.01 8.40 -7.03
N GLU A 209 -10.08 8.53 -5.70
CA GLU A 209 -10.42 9.82 -5.08
C GLU A 209 -9.82 9.93 -3.67
N THR A 210 -9.53 11.17 -3.27
CA THR A 210 -9.19 11.45 -1.87
C THR A 210 -10.36 12.15 -1.18
N ILE A 211 -10.83 11.53 -0.12
CA ILE A 211 -11.90 12.06 0.75
C ILE A 211 -11.25 12.93 1.83
N LEU A 212 -11.79 14.12 2.00
CA LEU A 212 -11.47 15.04 3.11
C LEU A 212 -12.74 15.23 3.94
N LEU A 213 -12.63 15.04 5.25
CA LEU A 213 -13.72 15.33 6.19
C LEU A 213 -13.41 16.63 6.91
N GLU A 214 -14.21 17.65 6.65
CA GLU A 214 -14.12 18.92 7.36
C GLU A 214 -14.45 18.73 8.85
N GLY A 215 -13.63 19.33 9.68
CA GLY A 215 -13.81 19.44 11.11
C GLY A 215 -14.29 20.82 11.54
N SER A 216 -14.23 21.10 12.84
CA SER A 216 -14.37 22.45 13.38
C SER A 216 -13.11 23.28 13.10
N ASP A 217 -13.23 24.61 13.15
CA ASP A 217 -12.10 25.55 13.09
C ASP A 217 -11.26 25.49 11.80
N SER A 218 -11.86 25.14 10.68
CA SER A 218 -11.20 25.02 9.36
C SER A 218 -10.11 23.93 9.27
N ASP A 219 -10.14 22.96 10.17
CA ASP A 219 -9.28 21.78 10.21
C ASP A 219 -9.93 20.58 9.50
N LEU A 220 -9.17 19.49 9.29
CA LEU A 220 -9.72 18.21 8.90
C LEU A 220 -9.92 17.28 10.11
N ASP A 221 -11.08 16.64 10.17
CA ASP A 221 -11.39 15.52 11.08
C ASP A 221 -10.83 14.20 10.60
N GLY A 222 -10.73 14.03 9.27
CA GLY A 222 -10.25 12.79 8.68
C GLY A 222 -9.93 12.94 7.19
N LEU A 223 -9.14 11.99 6.68
CA LEU A 223 -8.89 11.83 5.25
C LEU A 223 -8.83 10.36 4.87
N ALA A 224 -9.17 10.04 3.61
CA ALA A 224 -8.91 8.72 3.02
C ALA A 224 -8.49 8.84 1.56
N VAL A 225 -7.39 8.22 1.19
CA VAL A 225 -6.96 8.01 -0.19
C VAL A 225 -7.51 6.68 -0.66
N CYS A 226 -8.39 6.72 -1.65
CA CYS A 226 -9.11 5.55 -2.17
C CYS A 226 -8.75 5.31 -3.63
N HIS A 227 -8.37 4.08 -3.97
CA HIS A 227 -8.29 3.60 -5.33
C HIS A 227 -9.62 2.94 -5.73
N CYS A 228 -10.08 3.14 -6.96
CA CYS A 228 -11.42 2.75 -7.39
C CYS A 228 -11.40 2.05 -8.75
N GLY A 229 -11.83 0.80 -8.78
CA GLY A 229 -12.07 0.08 -10.03
C GLY A 229 -10.82 -0.43 -10.73
N ALA A 230 -11.02 -1.00 -11.90
CA ALA A 230 -9.97 -1.59 -12.74
C ALA A 230 -8.90 -0.57 -13.15
N GLY A 231 -7.65 -1.02 -13.30
CA GLY A 231 -6.51 -0.17 -13.63
C GLY A 231 -5.93 0.62 -12.45
N SER A 232 -6.53 0.49 -11.26
CA SER A 232 -5.97 0.96 -9.99
C SER A 232 -5.52 -0.24 -9.12
N GLU A 233 -4.95 0.00 -7.96
CA GLU A 233 -4.61 -1.09 -7.02
C GLU A 233 -5.85 -1.79 -6.43
N ALA A 234 -7.06 -1.24 -6.63
CA ALA A 234 -8.32 -1.82 -6.16
C ALA A 234 -8.75 -3.05 -6.98
N GLY A 235 -8.64 -2.96 -8.30
CA GLY A 235 -9.25 -3.94 -9.20
C GLY A 235 -10.75 -3.72 -9.44
N GLN A 236 -11.33 -4.54 -10.32
CA GLN A 236 -12.72 -4.39 -10.76
C GLN A 236 -13.69 -4.49 -9.58
N ASP A 237 -14.73 -3.63 -9.61
CA ASP A 237 -15.83 -3.60 -8.63
C ASP A 237 -15.40 -3.31 -7.17
N VAL A 238 -14.17 -2.82 -6.97
CA VAL A 238 -13.62 -2.57 -5.63
C VAL A 238 -13.26 -1.10 -5.44
N CYS A 239 -13.59 -0.55 -4.27
CA CYS A 239 -12.99 0.64 -3.69
C CYS A 239 -12.00 0.20 -2.61
N PHE A 240 -10.71 0.49 -2.79
CA PHE A 240 -9.66 0.17 -1.84
C PHE A 240 -9.21 1.43 -1.09
N VAL A 241 -9.38 1.43 0.23
CA VAL A 241 -8.81 2.48 1.09
C VAL A 241 -7.33 2.18 1.29
N LYS A 242 -6.49 2.82 0.48
CA LYS A 242 -5.03 2.65 0.53
C LYS A 242 -4.43 3.24 1.79
N PHE A 243 -4.93 4.40 2.20
CA PHE A 243 -4.66 5.02 3.49
C PHE A 243 -5.91 5.75 3.96
N GLY A 244 -6.20 5.68 5.26
CA GLY A 244 -7.23 6.48 5.90
C GLY A 244 -6.85 6.77 7.34
N ALA A 245 -7.08 7.99 7.79
CA ALA A 245 -6.81 8.37 9.17
C ALA A 245 -7.78 9.46 9.65
N VAL A 246 -7.98 9.52 10.95
CA VAL A 246 -8.71 10.62 11.56
C VAL A 246 -7.87 11.32 12.62
N ARG A 247 -8.15 12.58 12.85
CA ARG A 247 -7.48 13.38 13.88
C ARG A 247 -7.63 12.70 15.24
N PRO A 248 -6.53 12.43 15.96
CA PRO A 248 -6.57 11.87 17.31
C PRO A 248 -7.34 12.77 18.29
N GLY A 249 -7.85 12.18 19.36
CA GLY A 249 -8.55 12.89 20.42
C GLY A 249 -9.81 12.18 20.91
N PRO A 250 -10.60 12.78 21.81
CA PRO A 250 -11.77 12.15 22.42
C PRO A 250 -12.81 11.67 21.41
N ASP A 251 -12.98 12.40 20.30
CA ASP A 251 -13.99 12.10 19.28
C ASP A 251 -13.43 11.28 18.11
N ALA A 252 -12.20 10.75 18.21
CA ALA A 252 -11.55 10.01 17.12
C ALA A 252 -12.37 8.79 16.67
N ALA A 253 -13.04 8.13 17.59
CA ALA A 253 -13.92 7.02 17.31
C ALA A 253 -15.11 7.41 16.40
N ASP A 254 -15.75 8.51 16.67
CA ASP A 254 -16.90 9.01 15.89
C ASP A 254 -16.45 9.56 14.53
N ARG A 255 -15.29 10.24 14.49
CA ARG A 255 -14.64 10.64 13.25
C ARG A 255 -14.33 9.44 12.35
N PHE A 256 -13.87 8.34 12.94
CA PHE A 256 -13.56 7.11 12.19
C PHE A 256 -14.82 6.48 11.60
N GLU A 257 -15.94 6.45 12.35
CA GLU A 257 -17.23 6.00 11.80
C GLU A 257 -17.70 6.87 10.63
N ARG A 258 -17.54 8.21 10.75
CA ARG A 258 -17.82 9.13 9.64
C ARG A 258 -16.92 8.85 8.43
N LEU A 259 -15.63 8.59 8.63
CA LEU A 259 -14.69 8.28 7.55
C LEU A 259 -15.07 6.99 6.83
N LEU A 260 -15.37 5.92 7.58
CA LEU A 260 -15.84 4.66 6.99
C LEU A 260 -17.13 4.85 6.19
N THR A 261 -18.08 5.66 6.71
CA THR A 261 -19.32 6.00 5.99
C THR A 261 -19.02 6.77 4.69
N ALA A 262 -18.07 7.70 4.72
CA ALA A 262 -17.68 8.46 3.54
C ALA A 262 -17.00 7.58 2.46
N CYS A 263 -16.22 6.57 2.88
CA CYS A 263 -15.65 5.60 1.95
C CYS A 263 -16.74 4.69 1.32
N GLU A 264 -17.72 4.25 2.10
CA GLU A 264 -18.88 3.50 1.59
C GLU A 264 -19.71 4.34 0.61
N GLN A 265 -19.92 5.63 0.92
CA GLN A 265 -20.60 6.57 0.03
C GLN A 265 -19.85 6.74 -1.29
N LEU A 266 -18.51 6.92 -1.25
CA LEU A 266 -17.70 7.02 -2.46
C LEU A 266 -17.82 5.75 -3.33
N ALA A 267 -17.74 4.56 -2.72
CA ALA A 267 -17.89 3.30 -3.43
C ALA A 267 -19.28 3.21 -4.11
N THR A 268 -20.35 3.60 -3.40
CA THR A 268 -21.72 3.65 -3.96
C THR A 268 -21.82 4.63 -5.14
N GLU A 269 -21.27 5.84 -5.00
CA GLU A 269 -21.29 6.86 -6.05
C GLU A 269 -20.52 6.44 -7.30
N LYS A 270 -19.45 5.66 -7.12
CA LYS A 270 -18.67 5.07 -8.22
C LYS A 270 -19.28 3.78 -8.78
N GLY A 271 -20.40 3.29 -8.21
CA GLY A 271 -21.06 2.05 -8.63
C GLY A 271 -20.28 0.78 -8.32
N LEU A 272 -19.46 0.80 -7.25
CA LEU A 272 -18.59 -0.31 -6.83
C LEU A 272 -19.29 -1.13 -5.74
N GLY A 273 -19.25 -2.47 -5.86
CA GLY A 273 -19.94 -3.38 -4.96
C GLY A 273 -19.17 -3.73 -3.69
N GLN A 274 -17.85 -3.52 -3.65
CA GLN A 274 -16.98 -3.92 -2.55
C GLN A 274 -16.10 -2.77 -2.05
N LEU A 275 -15.93 -2.70 -0.73
CA LEU A 275 -14.96 -1.84 -0.05
C LEU A 275 -13.88 -2.70 0.60
N ASP A 276 -12.63 -2.49 0.20
CA ASP A 276 -11.45 -3.13 0.76
C ASP A 276 -10.66 -2.14 1.63
N ALA A 277 -10.17 -2.62 2.77
CA ALA A 277 -9.37 -1.83 3.69
C ALA A 277 -8.49 -2.76 4.53
N GLY A 278 -7.30 -2.31 4.89
CA GLY A 278 -6.39 -3.06 5.74
C GLY A 278 -6.16 -2.39 7.09
N VAL A 279 -5.94 -3.18 8.13
CA VAL A 279 -5.67 -2.66 9.47
C VAL A 279 -4.69 -3.54 10.23
N ASN A 280 -3.65 -2.92 10.78
CA ASN A 280 -2.76 -3.59 11.73
C ASN A 280 -3.49 -3.87 13.04
N LEU A 281 -3.44 -5.10 13.55
CA LEU A 281 -4.19 -5.52 14.73
C LEU A 281 -3.73 -4.87 16.05
N ALA A 282 -2.62 -4.14 16.04
CA ALA A 282 -2.26 -3.26 17.15
C ALA A 282 -3.25 -2.10 17.32
N ARG A 283 -3.93 -1.69 16.25
CA ARG A 283 -4.98 -0.67 16.23
C ARG A 283 -6.32 -1.31 16.59
N GLN A 284 -6.42 -1.76 17.83
CA GLN A 284 -7.50 -2.65 18.26
C GLN A 284 -8.89 -2.02 18.10
N ASP A 285 -9.04 -0.74 18.40
CA ASP A 285 -10.35 -0.08 18.35
C ASP A 285 -10.80 0.15 16.90
N ALA A 286 -9.88 0.51 15.99
CA ALA A 286 -10.16 0.60 14.56
C ALA A 286 -10.60 -0.77 14.00
N TYR A 287 -9.85 -1.85 14.30
CA TYR A 287 -10.21 -3.20 13.87
C TYR A 287 -11.59 -3.63 14.36
N ARG A 288 -11.91 -3.43 15.66
CA ARG A 288 -13.22 -3.80 16.23
C ARG A 288 -14.36 -3.08 15.52
N ARG A 289 -14.23 -1.75 15.31
CA ARG A 289 -15.25 -0.95 14.61
C ARG A 289 -15.44 -1.41 13.17
N MET A 290 -14.37 -1.72 12.45
CA MET A 290 -14.49 -2.29 11.11
C MET A 290 -15.24 -3.63 11.12
N VAL A 291 -14.93 -4.53 12.08
CA VAL A 291 -15.66 -5.80 12.24
C VAL A 291 -17.14 -5.57 12.55
N ASP A 292 -17.46 -4.66 13.47
CA ASP A 292 -18.85 -4.33 13.85
C ASP A 292 -19.63 -3.73 12.67
N ARG A 293 -18.95 -2.98 11.78
CA ARG A 293 -19.53 -2.47 10.51
C ARG A 293 -19.68 -3.53 9.40
N GLY A 294 -19.27 -4.75 9.65
CA GLY A 294 -19.44 -5.85 8.70
C GLY A 294 -18.24 -6.15 7.82
N PHE A 295 -17.08 -5.51 8.03
CA PHE A 295 -15.85 -5.95 7.38
C PHE A 295 -15.46 -7.36 7.84
N ARG A 296 -14.91 -8.15 6.92
CA ARG A 296 -14.42 -9.50 7.19
C ARG A 296 -13.01 -9.66 6.64
N THR A 297 -12.13 -10.19 7.47
CA THR A 297 -10.76 -10.53 7.06
C THR A 297 -10.80 -11.68 6.06
N TRP A 298 -10.19 -11.48 4.89
CA TRP A 298 -10.05 -12.52 3.87
C TRP A 298 -8.59 -12.98 3.70
N LEU A 299 -7.64 -12.10 4.05
CA LEU A 299 -6.21 -12.44 4.05
C LEU A 299 -5.55 -11.84 5.29
N GLN A 300 -4.62 -12.56 5.87
CA GLN A 300 -3.78 -12.09 6.98
C GLN A 300 -2.31 -12.19 6.60
N GLY A 301 -1.58 -11.13 6.91
CA GLY A 301 -0.13 -11.10 6.85
C GLY A 301 0.46 -10.49 8.11
N VAL A 302 1.67 -10.02 8.00
CA VAL A 302 2.36 -9.30 9.07
C VAL A 302 3.02 -8.06 8.49
N THR A 303 2.85 -6.93 9.13
CA THR A 303 3.69 -5.77 8.85
C THR A 303 5.00 -5.92 9.59
N MET A 304 6.10 -5.60 8.90
CA MET A 304 7.42 -5.58 9.50
C MET A 304 7.93 -4.15 9.52
N HIS A 305 8.51 -3.75 10.64
CA HIS A 305 8.92 -2.38 10.89
C HIS A 305 10.44 -2.25 11.11
N LYS A 306 11.01 -1.15 10.66
CA LYS A 306 12.37 -0.71 10.96
C LYS A 306 12.34 0.79 11.29
N PRO A 307 12.74 1.23 12.49
CA PRO A 307 13.19 0.41 13.63
C PRO A 307 12.09 -0.51 14.18
N ASN A 308 12.46 -1.42 15.10
CA ASN A 308 11.49 -2.33 15.76
C ASN A 308 10.64 -1.58 16.78
N GLU A 309 9.84 -0.65 16.30
CA GLU A 309 8.97 0.24 17.07
C GLU A 309 7.55 0.20 16.48
N PRO A 310 6.51 0.55 17.26
CA PRO A 310 5.13 0.49 16.78
C PRO A 310 4.81 1.53 15.71
N GLY A 311 5.59 2.63 15.57
CA GLY A 311 5.18 3.77 14.76
C GLY A 311 3.85 4.34 15.26
N TYR A 312 2.90 4.52 14.36
CA TYR A 312 1.54 4.94 14.71
C TYR A 312 0.56 3.76 14.94
N SER A 313 1.08 2.54 15.15
CA SER A 313 0.24 1.36 15.40
C SER A 313 0.09 1.10 16.90
N HIS A 314 -0.92 1.71 17.53
CA HIS A 314 -1.31 1.53 18.92
C HIS A 314 -2.84 1.39 19.07
N SER A 315 -3.32 1.01 20.24
CA SER A 315 -4.69 0.52 20.43
C SER A 315 -5.79 1.51 20.05
N ASP A 316 -5.57 2.78 20.27
CA ASP A 316 -6.46 3.91 20.02
C ASP A 316 -6.14 4.71 18.74
N ALA A 317 -5.26 4.18 17.89
CA ALA A 317 -5.00 4.77 16.58
C ALA A 317 -6.09 4.34 15.58
N TYR A 318 -6.78 5.32 15.03
CA TYR A 318 -7.80 5.13 14.01
C TYR A 318 -7.21 5.40 12.62
N VAL A 319 -6.41 4.44 12.16
CA VAL A 319 -5.72 4.47 10.87
C VAL A 319 -6.01 3.19 10.09
N ILE A 320 -6.30 3.34 8.82
CA ILE A 320 -6.44 2.28 7.82
C ILE A 320 -5.20 2.35 6.95
N ASP A 321 -4.39 1.33 6.96
CA ASP A 321 -3.36 1.00 6.00
C ASP A 321 -2.91 -0.43 6.20
N ASP A 322 -2.30 -1.01 5.19
CA ASP A 322 -1.74 -2.37 5.28
C ASP A 322 -0.38 -2.52 4.58
N TRP A 323 0.12 -1.49 3.90
CA TRP A 323 1.40 -1.46 3.16
C TRP A 323 1.57 -2.63 2.16
N ARG A 324 0.46 -3.17 1.62
CA ARG A 324 0.50 -4.21 0.59
C ARG A 324 0.98 -3.68 -0.76
#